data_83b397af539aa688125e50bb2d731f25
#
_entry.id   83b397af539aa688125e50bb2d731f25
#
_cell.length_a   1.000
_cell.length_b   1.000
_cell.length_c   1.000
_cell.angle_alpha   90.00
_cell.angle_beta   90.00
_cell.angle_gamma   90.00
#
_symmetry.space_group_name_H-M   'P 1'
#
loop_
_entity.id
_entity.type
_entity.pdbx_description
1 polymer ?
#
loop_
_entity_poly.entity_id
_entity_poly.type
_entity_poly.pdbx_seq_one_letter_code
_entity_poly.pdbx_strand_id
1 'polypeptide(L)'
;MSRPRLKLHYLLLAVNLTVLWLPLLGLEALRLYDSALVRQTESELLAQAAFVTASYRATLTRLAPQTATDPAYGLPLPPAWRKKYLREDRWRPRPAHLDLAEEVIQPPPPDTIAPVVPPDPYAQAVGQELQALLVDAQVMTLAGIAVADMQGTVIATTGPSLGRSLVPFAEVRRALTGEPVSLLRRRIPDAPPPAIDSISRGTLLRVFVAAPILQGERIVAVALLWRTPASLSQVLHGKRYHLLAAVGLLLVTVIAMSVLTSFTVVQPLRKLVQQAQRATAGEKGAVTPLARPITREIADLSHAVTTMAGHLEQRADYIRTFAAHVSHEFKTPLA
;
A
#
# COMPACT_ATOMS: atom_id res chain seq x y z
N MET A 1 -27.66 -29.08 -25.83
CA MET A 1 -26.65 -28.00 -25.74
C MET A 1 -25.41 -28.58 -25.02
N SER A 2 -24.35 -28.89 -25.76
CA SER A 2 -23.10 -29.39 -25.21
C SER A 2 -22.36 -28.23 -24.48
N ARG A 3 -22.24 -28.29 -23.15
CA ARG A 3 -21.43 -27.33 -22.39
C ARG A 3 -19.97 -27.42 -22.87
N PRO A 4 -19.29 -26.30 -23.09
CA PRO A 4 -17.87 -26.30 -23.48
C PRO A 4 -17.06 -26.97 -22.37
N ARG A 5 -16.39 -28.07 -22.69
CA ARG A 5 -15.49 -28.79 -21.75
C ARG A 5 -14.15 -28.04 -21.72
N LEU A 6 -13.76 -27.56 -20.54
CA LEU A 6 -12.47 -26.92 -20.33
C LEU A 6 -11.34 -27.97 -20.36
N LYS A 7 -10.19 -27.62 -20.90
CA LYS A 7 -8.99 -28.47 -20.80
C LYS A 7 -8.43 -28.43 -19.40
N LEU A 8 -8.01 -29.58 -18.88
CA LEU A 8 -7.50 -29.75 -17.51
C LEU A 8 -6.34 -28.80 -17.17
N HIS A 9 -5.43 -28.60 -18.11
CA HIS A 9 -4.27 -27.72 -17.89
C HIS A 9 -4.66 -26.26 -17.68
N TYR A 10 -5.74 -25.75 -18.31
CA TYR A 10 -6.23 -24.38 -18.06
C TYR A 10 -6.83 -24.24 -16.67
N LEU A 11 -7.53 -25.28 -16.17
CA LEU A 11 -8.06 -25.30 -14.81
C LEU A 11 -6.93 -25.30 -13.78
N LEU A 12 -5.92 -26.15 -13.95
CA LEU A 12 -4.76 -26.22 -13.07
C LEU A 12 -3.91 -24.94 -13.13
N LEU A 13 -3.75 -24.38 -14.34
CA LEU A 13 -3.04 -23.13 -14.52
C LEU A 13 -3.77 -21.97 -13.78
N ALA A 14 -5.09 -21.88 -13.91
CA ALA A 14 -5.88 -20.87 -13.23
C ALA A 14 -5.77 -20.97 -11.70
N VAL A 15 -5.82 -22.19 -11.16
CA VAL A 15 -5.65 -22.45 -9.71
C VAL A 15 -4.27 -21.99 -9.25
N ASN A 16 -3.21 -22.44 -9.93
CA ASN A 16 -1.83 -22.09 -9.57
C ASN A 16 -1.58 -20.60 -9.70
N LEU A 17 -2.10 -19.96 -10.76
CA LEU A 17 -1.98 -18.54 -10.98
C LEU A 17 -2.68 -17.73 -9.87
N THR A 18 -3.86 -18.12 -9.47
CA THR A 18 -4.60 -17.45 -8.37
C THR A 18 -3.82 -17.54 -7.06
N VAL A 19 -3.25 -18.70 -6.72
CA VAL A 19 -2.45 -18.86 -5.51
C VAL A 19 -1.17 -18.04 -5.55
N LEU A 20 -0.52 -17.93 -6.71
CA LEU A 20 0.72 -17.18 -6.89
C LEU A 20 0.51 -15.66 -6.85
N TRP A 21 -0.59 -15.16 -7.45
CA TRP A 21 -0.88 -13.72 -7.53
C TRP A 21 -1.31 -13.11 -6.19
N LEU A 22 -1.88 -13.88 -5.31
CA LEU A 22 -2.50 -13.38 -4.08
C LEU A 22 -1.48 -12.77 -3.10
N PRO A 23 -0.30 -13.40 -2.80
CA PRO A 23 0.74 -12.78 -1.97
C PRO A 23 1.37 -11.56 -2.66
N LEU A 24 1.53 -11.57 -3.99
CA LEU A 24 2.06 -10.42 -4.75
C LEU A 24 1.14 -9.20 -4.65
N LEU A 25 -0.16 -9.39 -4.85
CA LEU A 25 -1.17 -8.33 -4.67
C LEU A 25 -1.19 -7.80 -3.23
N GLY A 26 -1.03 -8.68 -2.24
CA GLY A 26 -0.95 -8.29 -0.84
C GLY A 26 0.27 -7.41 -0.54
N LEU A 27 1.42 -7.74 -1.08
CA LEU A 27 2.66 -6.97 -0.89
C LEU A 27 2.58 -5.58 -1.54
N GLU A 28 2.04 -5.51 -2.77
CA GLU A 28 1.82 -4.23 -3.45
C GLU A 28 0.79 -3.36 -2.73
N ALA A 29 -0.30 -3.95 -2.26
CA ALA A 29 -1.30 -3.23 -1.47
C ALA A 29 -0.71 -2.62 -0.18
N LEU A 30 0.21 -3.33 0.50
CA LEU A 30 0.91 -2.80 1.68
C LEU A 30 1.81 -1.61 1.34
N ARG A 31 2.56 -1.67 0.25
CA ARG A 31 3.42 -0.55 -0.20
C ARG A 31 2.61 0.69 -0.59
N LEU A 32 1.54 0.49 -1.35
CA LEU A 32 0.63 1.59 -1.72
C LEU A 32 -0.01 2.23 -0.50
N TYR A 33 -0.31 1.44 0.53
CA TYR A 33 -0.92 1.93 1.76
C TYR A 33 0.06 2.79 2.59
N ASP A 34 1.32 2.39 2.72
CA ASP A 34 2.34 3.19 3.43
C ASP A 34 2.56 4.55 2.74
N SER A 35 2.67 4.58 1.41
CA SER A 35 2.76 5.82 0.64
C SER A 35 1.51 6.68 0.79
N ALA A 36 0.31 6.07 0.87
CA ALA A 36 -0.94 6.79 1.10
C ALA A 36 -0.97 7.47 2.49
N LEU A 37 -0.47 6.82 3.54
CA LEU A 37 -0.38 7.39 4.89
C LEU A 37 0.58 8.59 4.93
N VAL A 38 1.70 8.50 4.22
CA VAL A 38 2.65 9.61 4.10
C VAL A 38 2.00 10.80 3.37
N ARG A 39 1.36 10.56 2.22
CA ARG A 39 0.65 11.60 1.46
C ARG A 39 -0.50 12.23 2.24
N GLN A 40 -1.24 11.45 3.01
CA GLN A 40 -2.27 11.97 3.90
C GLN A 40 -1.66 12.91 4.94
N THR A 41 -0.57 12.49 5.60
CA THR A 41 0.14 13.33 6.60
C THR A 41 0.68 14.61 5.96
N GLU A 42 1.26 14.54 4.76
CA GLU A 42 1.71 15.71 4.00
C GLU A 42 0.55 16.66 3.70
N SER A 43 -0.59 16.15 3.23
CA SER A 43 -1.78 16.95 2.92
C SER A 43 -2.31 17.69 4.16
N GLU A 44 -2.35 17.01 5.31
CA GLU A 44 -2.75 17.62 6.58
C GLU A 44 -1.77 18.72 7.00
N LEU A 45 -0.46 18.49 6.88
CA LEU A 45 0.57 19.49 7.19
C LEU A 45 0.52 20.69 6.25
N LEU A 46 0.27 20.49 4.95
CA LEU A 46 0.09 21.57 3.98
C LEU A 46 -1.13 22.46 4.32
N ALA A 47 -2.24 21.83 4.72
CA ALA A 47 -3.41 22.57 5.18
C ALA A 47 -3.12 23.38 6.45
N GLN A 48 -2.45 22.79 7.44
CA GLN A 48 -2.03 23.50 8.66
C GLN A 48 -1.04 24.62 8.35
N ALA A 49 -0.07 24.41 7.45
CA ALA A 49 0.87 25.45 7.03
C ALA A 49 0.15 26.64 6.38
N ALA A 50 -0.93 26.40 5.63
CA ALA A 50 -1.74 27.46 5.06
C ALA A 50 -2.42 28.32 6.14
N PHE A 51 -2.97 27.67 7.21
CA PHE A 51 -3.56 28.39 8.35
C PHE A 51 -2.51 29.18 9.14
N VAL A 52 -1.35 28.57 9.44
CA VAL A 52 -0.25 29.26 10.13
C VAL A 52 0.21 30.49 9.31
N THR A 53 0.36 30.32 7.99
CA THR A 53 0.73 31.41 7.08
C THR A 53 -0.31 32.53 7.08
N ALA A 54 -1.59 32.20 7.04
CA ALA A 54 -2.67 33.20 7.08
C ALA A 54 -2.73 33.92 8.43
N SER A 55 -2.60 33.18 9.54
CA SER A 55 -2.58 33.73 10.90
C SER A 55 -1.40 34.71 11.09
N TYR A 56 -0.20 34.30 10.64
CA TYR A 56 0.99 35.17 10.69
C TYR A 56 0.74 36.49 9.96
N ARG A 57 0.26 36.44 8.71
CA ARG A 57 0.00 37.66 7.91
C ARG A 57 -1.08 38.55 8.56
N ALA A 58 -2.14 37.96 9.05
CA ALA A 58 -3.18 38.73 9.74
C ALA A 58 -2.66 39.43 10.99
N THR A 59 -1.85 38.72 11.79
CA THR A 59 -1.23 39.27 13.00
C THR A 59 -0.22 40.35 12.66
N LEU A 60 0.66 40.16 11.64
CA LEU A 60 1.61 41.17 11.18
C LEU A 60 0.88 42.42 10.69
N THR A 61 -0.17 42.30 9.89
CA THR A 61 -0.94 43.43 9.39
C THR A 61 -1.64 44.18 10.53
N ARG A 62 -2.05 43.52 11.58
CA ARG A 62 -2.69 44.13 12.75
C ARG A 62 -1.69 44.82 13.67
N LEU A 63 -0.52 44.19 13.95
CA LEU A 63 0.48 44.75 14.87
C LEU A 63 1.35 45.87 14.22
N ALA A 64 1.67 45.68 12.96
CA ALA A 64 2.57 46.56 12.22
C ALA A 64 2.06 46.85 10.79
N PRO A 65 0.93 47.59 10.64
CA PRO A 65 0.30 47.81 9.34
C PRO A 65 1.22 48.51 8.35
N GLN A 66 2.05 49.45 8.82
CA GLN A 66 3.04 50.16 7.96
C GLN A 66 4.10 49.19 7.44
N THR A 67 4.65 48.36 8.31
CA THR A 67 5.63 47.31 7.96
C THR A 67 5.04 46.25 7.02
N ALA A 68 3.79 45.87 7.26
CA ALA A 68 3.09 44.89 6.41
C ALA A 68 2.84 45.39 4.98
N THR A 69 2.79 46.70 4.78
CA THR A 69 2.63 47.37 3.46
C THR A 69 3.94 47.87 2.86
N ASP A 70 5.02 47.85 3.65
CA ASP A 70 6.35 48.31 3.17
C ASP A 70 6.91 47.32 2.13
N PRO A 71 7.14 47.77 0.88
CA PRO A 71 7.74 46.93 -0.15
C PRO A 71 9.21 46.58 0.13
N ALA A 72 9.85 47.19 1.10
CA ALA A 72 11.23 46.92 1.48
C ALA A 72 11.32 45.83 2.57
N TYR A 73 10.23 45.55 3.33
CA TYR A 73 10.24 44.60 4.41
C TYR A 73 10.20 43.12 3.91
N GLY A 74 11.13 42.30 4.36
CA GLY A 74 11.26 40.90 3.99
C GLY A 74 12.28 40.64 2.85
N LEU A 75 12.52 39.39 2.58
CA LEU A 75 13.41 38.96 1.51
C LEU A 75 12.70 39.02 0.15
N PRO A 76 13.41 39.49 -0.93
CA PRO A 76 12.80 39.53 -2.25
C PRO A 76 12.49 38.14 -2.78
N LEU A 77 11.32 37.96 -3.36
CA LEU A 77 10.95 36.70 -4.00
C LEU A 77 11.72 36.53 -5.33
N PRO A 78 12.48 35.45 -5.53
CA PRO A 78 13.19 35.21 -6.78
C PRO A 78 12.26 35.18 -8.00
N PRO A 79 12.73 35.59 -9.20
CA PRO A 79 11.90 35.69 -10.41
C PRO A 79 11.21 34.35 -10.79
N ALA A 80 11.89 33.24 -10.54
CA ALA A 80 11.33 31.91 -10.81
C ALA A 80 10.05 31.63 -10.02
N TRP A 81 10.01 32.02 -8.75
CA TRP A 81 8.86 31.86 -7.87
C TRP A 81 7.85 33.01 -8.01
N ARG A 82 8.31 34.20 -8.34
CA ARG A 82 7.47 35.37 -8.57
C ARG A 82 6.39 35.11 -9.61
N LYS A 83 6.75 34.53 -10.78
CA LYS A 83 5.79 34.14 -11.81
C LYS A 83 4.76 33.13 -11.30
N LYS A 84 5.16 32.24 -10.41
CA LYS A 84 4.28 31.19 -9.85
C LYS A 84 3.32 31.72 -8.79
N TYR A 85 3.79 32.64 -7.95
CA TYR A 85 2.99 33.21 -6.86
C TYR A 85 2.11 34.40 -7.28
N LEU A 86 2.47 35.14 -8.33
CA LEU A 86 1.74 36.28 -8.82
C LEU A 86 0.84 36.01 -10.03
N ARG A 87 0.60 34.73 -10.36
CA ARG A 87 -0.41 34.39 -11.36
C ARG A 87 -1.78 34.90 -10.91
N GLU A 88 -2.59 35.33 -11.87
CA GLU A 88 -3.93 35.86 -11.66
C GLU A 88 -4.92 34.84 -11.07
N ASP A 89 -4.58 33.54 -11.13
CA ASP A 89 -5.36 32.48 -10.55
C ASP A 89 -5.47 32.60 -9.02
N ARG A 90 -6.67 32.82 -8.56
CA ARG A 90 -7.01 32.89 -7.14
C ARG A 90 -6.72 31.56 -6.40
N TRP A 91 -6.83 30.46 -7.11
CA TRP A 91 -6.70 29.10 -6.55
C TRP A 91 -5.30 28.57 -6.79
N ARG A 92 -4.63 28.12 -5.73
CA ARG A 92 -3.28 27.58 -5.78
C ARG A 92 -3.22 26.28 -4.98
N PRO A 93 -3.92 25.22 -5.42
CA PRO A 93 -3.88 23.96 -4.74
C PRO A 93 -2.47 23.39 -4.79
N ARG A 94 -2.00 22.88 -3.66
CA ARG A 94 -0.75 22.14 -3.57
C ARG A 94 -1.08 20.71 -3.24
N PRO A 95 -1.04 19.78 -4.22
CA PRO A 95 -1.24 18.37 -3.96
C PRO A 95 -0.07 17.82 -3.14
N ALA A 96 -0.38 16.89 -2.24
CA ALA A 96 0.63 16.04 -1.61
C ALA A 96 1.26 15.13 -2.68
N HIS A 97 2.60 15.02 -2.67
CA HIS A 97 3.35 14.31 -3.71
C HIS A 97 4.36 13.31 -3.15
N LEU A 98 4.60 13.31 -1.83
CA LEU A 98 5.56 12.41 -1.22
C LEU A 98 5.18 10.94 -1.44
N ASP A 99 6.14 10.16 -1.93
CA ASP A 99 6.02 8.74 -2.11
C ASP A 99 7.24 8.01 -1.53
N LEU A 100 6.99 7.00 -0.71
CA LEU A 100 8.08 6.22 -0.07
C LEU A 100 8.93 5.45 -1.07
N ALA A 101 8.40 5.15 -2.26
CA ALA A 101 9.11 4.41 -3.29
C ALA A 101 10.06 5.29 -4.12
N GLU A 102 9.75 6.59 -4.25
CA GLU A 102 10.47 7.51 -5.14
C GLU A 102 11.31 8.54 -4.38
N GLU A 103 10.91 8.89 -3.15
CA GLU A 103 11.57 9.96 -2.39
C GLU A 103 12.81 9.50 -1.62
N VAL A 104 13.84 10.33 -1.67
CA VAL A 104 15.06 10.11 -0.88
C VAL A 104 14.80 10.48 0.58
N ILE A 105 14.88 9.49 1.46
CA ILE A 105 14.75 9.71 2.90
C ILE A 105 16.00 10.43 3.40
N GLN A 106 15.83 11.66 3.84
CA GLN A 106 16.90 12.49 4.41
C GLN A 106 17.33 11.97 5.80
N PRO A 107 18.57 12.26 6.23
CA PRO A 107 19.02 11.98 7.59
C PRO A 107 18.15 12.71 8.62
N PRO A 108 18.28 12.38 9.92
CA PRO A 108 17.60 13.12 10.97
C PRO A 108 17.80 14.62 10.85
N PRO A 109 16.88 15.45 11.37
CA PRO A 109 17.04 16.91 11.31
C PRO A 109 18.35 17.31 11.98
N PRO A 110 19.08 18.29 11.41
CA PRO A 110 20.29 18.80 12.04
C PRO A 110 19.95 19.53 13.36
N ASP A 111 20.94 19.70 14.19
CA ASP A 111 20.80 20.51 15.39
C ASP A 111 20.56 21.98 15.05
N THR A 112 19.73 22.63 15.85
CA THR A 112 19.54 24.07 15.77
C THR A 112 20.77 24.80 16.33
N ILE A 113 21.17 25.90 15.73
CA ILE A 113 22.33 26.69 16.13
C ILE A 113 21.91 28.00 16.80
N ALA A 114 22.86 28.68 17.46
CA ALA A 114 22.62 30.04 17.91
C ALA A 114 22.39 30.98 16.71
N PRO A 115 21.47 31.94 16.79
CA PRO A 115 21.26 32.91 15.72
C PRO A 115 22.47 33.82 15.57
N VAL A 116 22.86 34.12 14.34
CA VAL A 116 23.97 35.03 14.03
C VAL A 116 23.51 36.50 14.17
N VAL A 117 22.24 36.74 13.88
CA VAL A 117 21.59 38.06 13.94
C VAL A 117 20.40 37.97 14.88
N PRO A 118 20.13 38.97 15.72
CA PRO A 118 18.92 38.96 16.54
C PRO A 118 17.66 38.88 15.66
N PRO A 119 16.57 38.26 16.16
CA PRO A 119 15.34 38.17 15.42
C PRO A 119 14.75 39.54 15.10
N ASP A 120 14.07 39.63 13.96
CA ASP A 120 13.36 40.83 13.58
C ASP A 120 12.32 41.24 14.65
N PRO A 121 12.30 42.50 15.12
CA PRO A 121 11.41 42.90 16.22
C PRO A 121 9.91 42.73 15.91
N TYR A 122 9.50 42.99 14.66
CA TYR A 122 8.11 42.84 14.25
C TYR A 122 7.72 41.35 14.16
N ALA A 123 8.60 40.54 13.58
CA ALA A 123 8.43 39.12 13.54
C ALA A 123 8.37 38.52 14.96
N GLN A 124 9.22 39.00 15.89
CA GLN A 124 9.21 38.57 17.28
C GLN A 124 7.87 38.92 17.98
N ALA A 125 7.32 40.10 17.76
CA ALA A 125 6.02 40.50 18.30
C ALA A 125 4.89 39.61 17.75
N VAL A 126 4.90 39.30 16.46
CA VAL A 126 3.98 38.37 15.84
C VAL A 126 4.13 36.95 16.45
N GLY A 127 5.38 36.51 16.64
CA GLY A 127 5.67 35.20 17.24
C GLY A 127 5.13 35.05 18.65
N GLN A 128 5.22 36.09 19.49
CA GLN A 128 4.68 36.08 20.85
C GLN A 128 3.16 35.85 20.86
N GLU A 129 2.42 36.49 19.95
CA GLU A 129 0.97 36.29 19.86
C GLU A 129 0.60 34.91 19.29
N LEU A 130 1.37 34.41 18.32
CA LEU A 130 1.11 33.11 17.74
C LEU A 130 1.47 31.94 18.66
N GLN A 131 2.35 32.16 19.65
CA GLN A 131 2.89 31.09 20.49
C GLN A 131 1.79 30.27 21.16
N ALA A 132 0.82 30.90 21.82
CA ALA A 132 -0.28 30.21 22.49
C ALA A 132 -1.15 29.42 21.49
N LEU A 133 -1.49 30.04 20.35
CA LEU A 133 -2.28 29.42 19.30
C LEU A 133 -1.62 28.18 18.72
N LEU A 134 -0.29 28.20 18.52
CA LEU A 134 0.45 27.04 18.01
C LEU A 134 0.46 25.89 19.01
N VAL A 135 0.65 26.19 20.31
CA VAL A 135 0.63 25.19 21.37
C VAL A 135 -0.74 24.53 21.47
N ASP A 136 -1.82 25.31 21.45
CA ASP A 136 -3.19 24.78 21.48
C ASP A 136 -3.49 23.91 20.23
N ALA A 137 -3.06 24.38 19.06
CA ALA A 137 -3.20 23.61 17.83
C ALA A 137 -2.46 22.26 17.88
N GLN A 138 -1.29 22.21 18.52
CA GLN A 138 -0.51 20.97 18.65
C GLN A 138 -1.25 19.89 19.42
N VAL A 139 -1.99 20.25 20.46
CA VAL A 139 -2.74 19.28 21.29
C VAL A 139 -3.69 18.45 20.43
N MET A 140 -4.30 19.05 19.41
CA MET A 140 -5.23 18.35 18.52
C MET A 140 -4.57 17.74 17.30
N THR A 141 -3.58 18.44 16.72
CA THR A 141 -2.98 18.03 15.44
C THR A 141 -1.81 17.08 15.59
N LEU A 142 -1.19 17.04 16.79
CA LEU A 142 0.04 16.31 17.07
C LEU A 142 1.20 16.68 16.12
N ALA A 143 1.11 17.83 15.47
CA ALA A 143 2.15 18.35 14.60
C ALA A 143 3.11 19.24 15.41
N GLY A 144 4.41 19.06 15.19
CA GLY A 144 5.38 20.04 15.61
C GLY A 144 5.33 21.23 14.65
N ILE A 145 5.34 22.44 15.18
CA ILE A 145 5.26 23.68 14.41
C ILE A 145 6.36 24.62 14.89
N ALA A 146 7.08 25.22 13.95
CA ALA A 146 8.00 26.32 14.20
C ALA A 146 7.81 27.39 13.14
N VAL A 147 7.75 28.64 13.56
CA VAL A 147 7.76 29.80 12.67
C VAL A 147 9.09 30.50 12.85
N ALA A 148 9.81 30.68 11.76
CA ALA A 148 11.09 31.42 11.74
C ALA A 148 10.94 32.70 10.94
N ASP A 149 11.65 33.75 11.38
CA ASP A 149 11.72 35.02 10.67
C ASP A 149 12.50 34.91 9.34
N MET A 150 12.70 36.03 8.67
CA MET A 150 13.45 36.11 7.40
C MET A 150 14.94 35.78 7.54
N GLN A 151 15.52 35.79 8.77
CA GLN A 151 16.87 35.35 9.07
C GLN A 151 16.94 33.85 9.42
N GLY A 152 15.81 33.17 9.54
CA GLY A 152 15.71 31.76 9.94
C GLY A 152 15.74 31.55 11.46
N THR A 153 15.54 32.60 12.26
CA THR A 153 15.45 32.51 13.72
C THR A 153 14.04 32.19 14.15
N VAL A 154 13.86 31.21 15.00
CA VAL A 154 12.55 30.75 15.50
C VAL A 154 11.93 31.79 16.43
N ILE A 155 10.79 32.30 16.06
CA ILE A 155 10.02 33.32 16.79
C ILE A 155 8.80 32.74 17.52
N ALA A 156 8.29 31.58 17.07
CA ALA A 156 7.24 30.84 17.75
C ALA A 156 7.41 29.34 17.44
N THR A 157 7.16 28.48 18.41
CA THR A 157 7.33 27.03 18.23
C THR A 157 6.60 26.23 19.30
N THR A 158 6.17 25.03 18.94
CA THR A 158 5.65 24.02 19.88
C THR A 158 6.75 23.17 20.50
N GLY A 159 8.03 23.36 20.11
CA GLY A 159 9.19 22.63 20.58
C GLY A 159 10.19 23.52 21.36
N PRO A 160 11.35 22.97 21.73
CA PRO A 160 12.36 23.68 22.56
C PRO A 160 13.25 24.65 21.75
N SER A 161 12.98 24.87 20.46
CA SER A 161 13.86 25.62 19.56
C SER A 161 13.63 27.14 19.52
N LEU A 162 12.82 27.68 20.45
CA LEU A 162 12.53 29.13 20.47
C LEU A 162 13.85 29.94 20.58
N GLY A 163 13.96 30.97 19.73
CA GLY A 163 15.16 31.82 19.67
C GLY A 163 16.39 31.16 19.04
N ARG A 164 16.27 29.92 18.53
CA ARG A 164 17.36 29.22 17.82
C ARG A 164 17.23 29.42 16.32
N SER A 165 18.32 29.22 15.57
CA SER A 165 18.30 29.33 14.11
C SER A 165 18.08 27.97 13.46
N LEU A 166 17.15 27.93 12.46
CA LEU A 166 16.84 26.79 11.60
C LEU A 166 17.59 26.85 10.25
N VAL A 167 18.53 27.73 10.06
CA VAL A 167 19.33 27.84 8.84
C VAL A 167 20.04 26.53 8.46
N PRO A 168 20.46 25.63 9.38
CA PRO A 168 20.99 24.33 9.03
C PRO A 168 20.00 23.41 8.30
N PHE A 169 18.68 23.65 8.46
CA PHE A 169 17.63 22.86 7.81
C PHE A 169 17.53 23.23 6.33
N ALA A 170 17.81 22.27 5.43
CA ALA A 170 17.78 22.51 3.99
C ALA A 170 16.40 22.97 3.50
N GLU A 171 15.32 22.42 4.07
CA GLU A 171 13.94 22.80 3.76
C GLU A 171 13.62 24.24 4.14
N VAL A 172 14.17 24.73 5.27
CA VAL A 172 13.99 26.12 5.70
C VAL A 172 14.76 27.06 4.78
N ARG A 173 16.00 26.73 4.42
CA ARG A 173 16.78 27.55 3.46
C ARG A 173 16.08 27.65 2.11
N ARG A 174 15.54 26.54 1.60
CA ARG A 174 14.76 26.55 0.34
C ARG A 174 13.49 27.39 0.50
N ALA A 175 12.80 27.28 1.63
CA ALA A 175 11.62 28.11 1.89
C ALA A 175 11.97 29.61 1.98
N LEU A 176 13.11 29.99 2.52
CA LEU A 176 13.61 31.37 2.52
C LEU A 176 13.95 31.90 1.11
N THR A 177 14.09 31.02 0.11
CA THR A 177 14.15 31.41 -1.31
C THR A 177 12.81 31.33 -2.02
N GLY A 178 11.70 31.18 -1.28
CA GLY A 178 10.35 31.13 -1.83
C GLY A 178 9.91 29.75 -2.32
N GLU A 179 10.75 28.74 -2.19
CA GLU A 179 10.42 27.37 -2.58
C GLU A 179 9.73 26.64 -1.44
N PRO A 180 8.46 26.27 -1.56
CA PRO A 180 7.81 25.43 -0.58
C PRO A 180 8.28 23.98 -0.73
N VAL A 181 8.64 23.34 0.37
CA VAL A 181 9.28 22.04 0.38
C VAL A 181 8.50 21.08 1.25
N SER A 182 8.26 19.88 0.73
CA SER A 182 7.88 18.72 1.52
C SER A 182 8.98 17.67 1.39
N LEU A 183 9.36 17.01 2.48
CA LEU A 183 10.37 15.96 2.45
C LEU A 183 10.21 14.97 3.61
N LEU A 184 10.85 13.81 3.46
CA LEU A 184 10.91 12.77 4.47
C LEU A 184 12.26 12.79 5.17
N ARG A 185 12.23 12.75 6.51
CA ARG A 185 13.44 12.58 7.33
C ARG A 185 13.33 11.35 8.21
N ARG A 186 14.47 10.73 8.48
CA ARG A 186 14.55 9.66 9.49
C ARG A 186 14.32 10.26 10.88
N ARG A 187 13.49 9.59 11.68
CA ARG A 187 13.30 9.90 13.09
C ARG A 187 14.31 9.14 13.93
N ILE A 188 14.91 9.80 14.91
CA ILE A 188 15.62 9.11 16.01
C ILE A 188 14.53 8.56 16.93
N PRO A 189 14.44 7.24 17.15
CA PRO A 189 13.43 6.67 18.03
C PRO A 189 13.70 7.05 19.49
N ASP A 190 12.63 7.36 20.21
CA ASP A 190 12.68 7.52 21.65
C ASP A 190 12.94 6.16 22.32
N ALA A 191 13.72 6.12 23.36
CA ALA A 191 13.96 4.91 24.14
C ALA A 191 13.41 5.11 25.58
N PRO A 192 12.57 4.19 26.09
CA PRO A 192 12.07 2.97 25.48
C PRO A 192 10.93 3.25 24.46
N PRO A 193 10.72 2.35 23.47
CA PRO A 193 9.67 2.54 22.48
C PRO A 193 8.30 2.51 23.17
N PRO A 194 7.39 3.41 22.79
CA PRO A 194 6.03 3.44 23.34
C PRO A 194 5.24 2.16 23.03
N ALA A 195 4.14 1.93 23.75
CA ALA A 195 3.25 0.79 23.53
C ALA A 195 2.70 0.75 22.07
N ILE A 196 2.32 -0.44 21.59
CA ILE A 196 1.91 -0.65 20.18
C ILE A 196 0.68 0.16 19.81
N ASP A 197 -0.23 0.36 20.72
CA ASP A 197 -1.46 1.14 20.58
C ASP A 197 -1.27 2.66 20.78
N SER A 198 -0.08 3.07 21.23
CA SER A 198 0.22 4.49 21.45
C SER A 198 0.36 5.26 20.12
N ILE A 199 -0.34 6.39 20.02
CA ILE A 199 -0.22 7.35 18.91
C ILE A 199 1.22 7.82 18.72
N SER A 200 2.03 7.83 19.80
CA SER A 200 3.44 8.23 19.77
C SER A 200 4.36 7.21 19.10
N ARG A 201 3.90 5.99 18.87
CA ARG A 201 4.73 4.93 18.28
C ARG A 201 4.97 5.07 16.79
N GLY A 202 4.45 6.01 16.08
CA GLY A 202 4.59 6.25 14.64
C GLY A 202 5.74 5.53 13.92
N THR A 203 5.90 5.78 12.65
CA THR A 203 7.00 5.22 11.84
C THR A 203 8.36 5.80 12.25
N LEU A 204 9.46 5.17 11.82
CA LEU A 204 10.82 5.74 11.92
C LEU A 204 11.04 6.94 10.97
N LEU A 205 9.98 7.37 10.30
CA LEU A 205 9.98 8.47 9.36
C LEU A 205 9.16 9.64 9.91
N ARG A 206 9.55 10.84 9.53
CA ARG A 206 8.86 12.08 9.85
C ARG A 206 8.70 12.91 8.58
N VAL A 207 7.48 13.34 8.32
CA VAL A 207 7.17 14.27 7.23
C VAL A 207 7.48 15.68 7.71
N PHE A 208 8.20 16.45 6.90
CA PHE A 208 8.49 17.86 7.10
C PHE A 208 7.88 18.66 5.95
N VAL A 209 7.25 19.77 6.28
CA VAL A 209 6.71 20.74 5.33
C VAL A 209 7.23 22.11 5.73
N ALA A 210 7.96 22.76 4.83
CA ALA A 210 8.41 24.15 4.97
C ALA A 210 7.67 25.01 3.96
N ALA A 211 6.94 26.02 4.45
CA ALA A 211 6.16 26.93 3.63
C ALA A 211 6.65 28.37 3.82
N PRO A 212 7.02 29.10 2.74
CA PRO A 212 7.31 30.51 2.84
C PRO A 212 6.05 31.32 3.18
N ILE A 213 6.17 32.24 4.10
CA ILE A 213 5.12 33.19 4.44
C ILE A 213 5.36 34.47 3.62
N LEU A 214 4.47 34.70 2.68
CA LEU A 214 4.59 35.81 1.74
C LEU A 214 3.68 36.96 2.15
N GLN A 215 4.23 38.18 2.15
CA GLN A 215 3.49 39.43 2.22
C GLN A 215 3.78 40.22 0.91
N GLY A 216 2.77 40.29 0.03
CA GLY A 216 2.99 40.79 -1.32
C GLY A 216 4.03 39.93 -2.08
N GLU A 217 5.10 40.61 -2.55
CA GLU A 217 6.21 39.96 -3.27
C GLU A 217 7.44 39.68 -2.36
N ARG A 218 7.26 39.69 -1.05
CA ARG A 218 8.32 39.48 -0.07
C ARG A 218 8.07 38.28 0.80
N ILE A 219 9.16 37.61 1.15
CA ILE A 219 9.16 36.52 2.12
C ILE A 219 9.45 37.11 3.49
N VAL A 220 8.47 37.12 4.38
CA VAL A 220 8.57 37.73 5.71
C VAL A 220 8.88 36.72 6.81
N ALA A 221 8.58 35.45 6.58
CA ALA A 221 8.84 34.38 7.52
C ALA A 221 8.74 33.01 6.82
N VAL A 222 9.06 31.95 7.54
CA VAL A 222 8.87 30.56 7.11
C VAL A 222 8.14 29.78 8.19
N ALA A 223 7.12 29.01 7.81
CA ALA A 223 6.47 28.03 8.67
C ALA A 223 7.07 26.64 8.39
N LEU A 224 7.65 26.02 9.40
CA LEU A 224 8.13 24.64 9.38
C LEU A 224 7.23 23.78 10.22
N LEU A 225 6.61 22.78 9.61
CA LEU A 225 5.74 21.82 10.27
C LEU A 225 6.31 20.43 10.10
N TRP A 226 6.14 19.59 11.13
CA TRP A 226 6.55 18.19 11.04
C TRP A 226 5.62 17.29 11.82
N ARG A 227 5.40 16.08 11.32
CA ARG A 227 4.61 15.05 11.99
C ARG A 227 5.10 13.67 11.59
N THR A 228 5.00 12.72 12.52
CA THR A 228 5.24 11.31 12.25
C THR A 228 3.97 10.71 11.67
N PRO A 229 4.00 10.10 10.46
CA PRO A 229 2.83 9.43 9.92
C PRO A 229 2.44 8.25 10.80
N ALA A 230 1.15 7.88 10.78
CA ALA A 230 0.68 6.68 11.46
C ALA A 230 1.45 5.46 10.93
N SER A 231 1.82 4.54 11.82
CA SER A 231 2.49 3.30 11.40
C SER A 231 1.47 2.30 10.87
N LEU A 232 1.89 1.51 9.87
CA LEU A 232 1.09 0.41 9.36
C LEU A 232 0.62 -0.53 10.49
N SER A 233 1.48 -0.79 11.49
CA SER A 233 1.13 -1.62 12.65
C SER A 233 -0.04 -1.08 13.46
N GLN A 234 -0.15 0.24 13.65
CA GLN A 234 -1.27 0.87 14.34
C GLN A 234 -2.57 0.75 13.54
N VAL A 235 -2.48 0.99 12.22
CA VAL A 235 -3.64 0.88 11.34
C VAL A 235 -4.10 -0.58 11.23
N LEU A 236 -3.18 -1.54 11.13
CA LEU A 236 -3.49 -2.97 11.13
C LEU A 236 -4.15 -3.39 12.44
N HIS A 237 -3.66 -2.89 13.59
CA HIS A 237 -4.28 -3.19 14.88
C HIS A 237 -5.72 -2.63 14.96
N GLY A 238 -5.93 -1.41 14.50
CA GLY A 238 -7.28 -0.81 14.43
C GLY A 238 -8.22 -1.54 13.46
N LYS A 239 -7.69 -2.16 12.40
CA LYS A 239 -8.47 -2.87 11.38
C LYS A 239 -8.37 -4.41 11.49
N ARG A 240 -7.98 -4.95 12.64
CA ARG A 240 -7.77 -6.38 12.87
C ARG A 240 -8.95 -7.27 12.42
N TYR A 241 -10.19 -6.83 12.60
CA TYR A 241 -11.37 -7.58 12.17
C TYR A 241 -11.49 -7.67 10.64
N HIS A 242 -11.14 -6.59 9.92
CA HIS A 242 -11.11 -6.61 8.44
C HIS A 242 -9.99 -7.52 7.92
N LEU A 243 -8.85 -7.53 8.60
CA LEU A 243 -7.74 -8.44 8.28
C LEU A 243 -8.12 -9.88 8.52
N LEU A 244 -8.75 -10.19 9.66
CA LEU A 244 -9.27 -11.52 9.94
C LEU A 244 -10.32 -11.96 8.92
N ALA A 245 -11.21 -11.06 8.51
CA ALA A 245 -12.17 -11.32 7.44
C ALA A 245 -11.50 -11.58 6.09
N ALA A 246 -10.46 -10.81 5.74
CA ALA A 246 -9.68 -11.02 4.51
C ALA A 246 -8.95 -12.37 4.52
N VAL A 247 -8.30 -12.72 5.64
CA VAL A 247 -7.66 -14.03 5.83
C VAL A 247 -8.71 -15.17 5.77
N GLY A 248 -9.87 -14.99 6.39
CA GLY A 248 -10.97 -15.93 6.34
C GLY A 248 -11.49 -16.13 4.91
N LEU A 249 -11.68 -15.05 4.15
CA LEU A 249 -12.08 -15.12 2.74
C LEU A 249 -11.03 -15.84 1.89
N LEU A 250 -9.75 -15.57 2.13
CA LEU A 250 -8.66 -16.29 1.48
C LEU A 250 -8.73 -17.78 1.75
N LEU A 251 -8.87 -18.16 3.00
CA LEU A 251 -8.98 -19.56 3.43
C LEU A 251 -10.18 -20.26 2.77
N VAL A 252 -11.33 -19.61 2.75
CA VAL A 252 -12.54 -20.10 2.07
C VAL A 252 -12.27 -20.29 0.57
N THR A 253 -11.60 -19.35 -0.08
CA THR A 253 -11.25 -19.44 -1.51
C THR A 253 -10.32 -20.63 -1.78
N VAL A 254 -9.29 -20.82 -0.96
CA VAL A 254 -8.35 -21.96 -1.09
C VAL A 254 -9.07 -23.29 -0.87
N ILE A 255 -9.92 -23.38 0.16
CA ILE A 255 -10.72 -24.59 0.42
C ILE A 255 -11.67 -24.86 -0.75
N ALA A 256 -12.41 -23.86 -1.23
CA ALA A 256 -13.33 -23.99 -2.35
C ALA A 256 -12.61 -24.47 -3.62
N MET A 257 -11.40 -23.94 -3.89
CA MET A 257 -10.58 -24.35 -5.02
C MET A 257 -10.04 -25.78 -4.87
N SER A 258 -9.64 -26.18 -3.67
CA SER A 258 -9.23 -27.55 -3.33
C SER A 258 -10.38 -28.54 -3.54
N VAL A 259 -11.57 -28.19 -3.05
CA VAL A 259 -12.78 -28.99 -3.21
C VAL A 259 -13.16 -29.11 -4.68
N LEU A 260 -13.13 -28.00 -5.43
CA LEU A 260 -13.40 -27.98 -6.87
C LEU A 260 -12.44 -28.90 -7.63
N THR A 261 -11.14 -28.83 -7.35
CA THR A 261 -10.11 -29.68 -7.98
C THR A 261 -10.35 -31.17 -7.61
N SER A 262 -10.72 -31.45 -6.35
CA SER A 262 -11.04 -32.79 -5.90
C SER A 262 -12.22 -33.41 -6.68
N PHE A 263 -13.29 -32.66 -6.86
CA PHE A 263 -14.47 -33.13 -7.60
C PHE A 263 -14.27 -33.22 -9.11
N THR A 264 -13.49 -32.30 -9.68
CA THR A 264 -13.28 -32.22 -11.14
C THR A 264 -12.23 -33.18 -11.67
N VAL A 265 -11.22 -33.50 -10.86
CA VAL A 265 -10.05 -34.29 -11.28
C VAL A 265 -9.85 -35.53 -10.45
N VAL A 266 -9.73 -35.43 -9.12
CA VAL A 266 -9.29 -36.55 -8.28
C VAL A 266 -10.33 -37.64 -8.23
N GLN A 267 -11.61 -37.32 -7.99
CA GLN A 267 -12.67 -38.32 -7.88
C GLN A 267 -12.93 -39.05 -9.19
N PRO A 268 -13.06 -38.41 -10.37
CA PRO A 268 -13.20 -39.11 -11.64
C PRO A 268 -12.02 -40.04 -11.93
N LEU A 269 -10.79 -39.59 -11.66
CA LEU A 269 -9.61 -40.42 -11.88
C LEU A 269 -9.59 -41.64 -10.99
N ARG A 270 -9.93 -41.51 -9.69
CA ARG A 270 -10.05 -42.64 -8.76
C ARG A 270 -11.09 -43.64 -9.24
N LYS A 271 -12.25 -43.20 -9.75
CA LYS A 271 -13.27 -44.09 -10.30
C LYS A 271 -12.76 -44.88 -11.50
N LEU A 272 -12.06 -44.24 -12.43
CA LEU A 272 -11.48 -44.95 -13.58
C LEU A 272 -10.43 -45.99 -13.16
N VAL A 273 -9.57 -45.66 -12.18
CA VAL A 273 -8.59 -46.62 -11.64
C VAL A 273 -9.29 -47.82 -10.99
N GLN A 274 -10.33 -47.58 -10.19
CA GLN A 274 -11.09 -48.66 -9.57
C GLN A 274 -11.81 -49.57 -10.61
N GLN A 275 -12.41 -48.97 -11.64
CA GLN A 275 -13.02 -49.70 -12.75
C GLN A 275 -11.99 -50.56 -13.49
N ALA A 276 -10.82 -49.99 -13.79
CA ALA A 276 -9.73 -50.72 -14.44
C ALA A 276 -9.24 -51.89 -13.58
N GLN A 277 -9.12 -51.71 -12.26
CA GLN A 277 -8.76 -52.81 -11.33
C GLN A 277 -9.81 -53.92 -11.28
N ARG A 278 -11.11 -53.60 -11.33
CA ARG A 278 -12.18 -54.63 -11.40
C ARG A 278 -12.15 -55.39 -12.72
N ALA A 279 -11.89 -54.70 -13.82
CA ALA A 279 -11.75 -55.33 -15.13
C ALA A 279 -10.57 -56.31 -15.15
N THR A 280 -9.42 -55.95 -14.55
CA THR A 280 -8.26 -56.87 -14.42
C THR A 280 -8.55 -58.06 -13.48
N ALA A 281 -9.46 -57.93 -12.52
CA ALA A 281 -9.94 -59.03 -11.67
C ALA A 281 -10.94 -59.96 -12.39
N GLY A 282 -11.27 -59.70 -13.68
CA GLY A 282 -12.15 -60.55 -14.48
C GLY A 282 -13.64 -60.21 -14.39
N GLU A 283 -14.02 -59.12 -13.77
CA GLU A 283 -15.40 -58.66 -13.68
C GLU A 283 -15.87 -58.11 -15.04
N LYS A 284 -16.84 -58.80 -15.69
CA LYS A 284 -17.38 -58.37 -16.99
C LYS A 284 -18.21 -57.09 -16.85
N GLY A 285 -18.03 -56.13 -17.78
CA GLY A 285 -18.76 -54.86 -17.77
C GLY A 285 -18.35 -53.91 -16.65
N ALA A 286 -17.20 -54.17 -15.99
CA ALA A 286 -16.72 -53.34 -14.86
C ALA A 286 -16.37 -51.93 -15.26
N VAL A 287 -16.03 -51.65 -16.53
CA VAL A 287 -15.66 -50.33 -17.03
C VAL A 287 -16.84 -49.74 -17.79
N THR A 288 -17.39 -48.67 -17.22
CA THR A 288 -18.45 -47.87 -17.85
C THR A 288 -17.98 -46.42 -18.06
N PRO A 289 -18.39 -45.78 -19.17
CA PRO A 289 -18.04 -44.39 -19.39
C PRO A 289 -18.56 -43.50 -18.25
N LEU A 290 -17.76 -42.53 -17.83
CA LEU A 290 -18.18 -41.55 -16.82
C LEU A 290 -19.37 -40.72 -17.33
N ALA A 291 -20.46 -40.68 -16.56
CA ALA A 291 -21.73 -40.07 -16.97
C ALA A 291 -21.59 -38.52 -17.19
N ARG A 292 -20.73 -37.85 -16.46
CA ARG A 292 -20.58 -36.34 -16.54
C ARG A 292 -19.13 -35.91 -16.30
N PRO A 293 -18.20 -36.16 -17.21
CA PRO A 293 -16.85 -35.61 -17.10
C PRO A 293 -16.89 -34.11 -17.34
N ILE A 294 -16.24 -33.34 -16.43
CA ILE A 294 -16.21 -31.86 -16.47
C ILE A 294 -15.14 -31.37 -17.46
N THR A 295 -14.00 -32.09 -17.55
CA THR A 295 -12.89 -31.73 -18.43
C THR A 295 -12.85 -32.68 -19.65
N ARG A 296 -12.27 -32.19 -20.77
CA ARG A 296 -12.12 -32.97 -22.00
C ARG A 296 -11.19 -34.15 -21.79
N GLU A 297 -10.10 -33.95 -21.11
CA GLU A 297 -9.06 -34.94 -20.86
C GLU A 297 -9.60 -36.12 -20.04
N ILE A 298 -10.42 -35.86 -19.03
CA ILE A 298 -11.09 -36.94 -18.27
C ILE A 298 -12.14 -37.68 -19.10
N ALA A 299 -12.83 -36.94 -20.01
CA ALA A 299 -13.75 -37.59 -20.94
C ALA A 299 -13.03 -38.52 -21.93
N ASP A 300 -11.94 -38.01 -22.52
CA ASP A 300 -11.14 -38.77 -23.50
C ASP A 300 -10.50 -39.99 -22.83
N LEU A 301 -9.94 -39.81 -21.63
CA LEU A 301 -9.41 -40.92 -20.82
C LEU A 301 -10.47 -41.97 -20.48
N SER A 302 -11.66 -41.52 -20.07
CA SER A 302 -12.78 -42.44 -19.79
C SER A 302 -13.17 -43.25 -21.02
N HIS A 303 -13.26 -42.62 -22.21
CA HIS A 303 -13.53 -43.31 -23.45
C HIS A 303 -12.44 -44.32 -23.82
N ALA A 304 -11.17 -43.89 -23.76
CA ALA A 304 -10.04 -44.78 -24.08
C ALA A 304 -9.98 -46.01 -23.19
N VAL A 305 -10.18 -45.82 -21.85
CA VAL A 305 -10.20 -46.95 -20.89
C VAL A 305 -11.37 -47.88 -21.16
N THR A 306 -12.57 -47.34 -21.45
CA THR A 306 -13.75 -48.18 -21.76
C THR A 306 -13.54 -48.97 -23.05
N THR A 307 -13.01 -48.38 -24.10
CA THR A 307 -12.72 -49.05 -25.38
C THR A 307 -11.69 -50.15 -25.19
N MET A 308 -10.61 -49.87 -24.44
CA MET A 308 -9.57 -50.86 -24.15
C MET A 308 -10.14 -52.04 -23.36
N ALA A 309 -10.96 -51.81 -22.33
CA ALA A 309 -11.62 -52.86 -21.55
C ALA A 309 -12.53 -53.74 -22.42
N GLY A 310 -13.34 -53.13 -23.32
CA GLY A 310 -14.19 -53.87 -24.24
C GLY A 310 -13.39 -54.79 -25.19
N HIS A 311 -12.28 -54.30 -25.72
CA HIS A 311 -11.38 -55.17 -26.54
C HIS A 311 -10.77 -56.30 -25.75
N LEU A 312 -10.41 -56.11 -24.50
CA LEU A 312 -9.86 -57.17 -23.63
C LEU A 312 -10.93 -58.24 -23.33
N GLU A 313 -12.17 -57.82 -23.03
CA GLU A 313 -13.28 -58.72 -22.82
C GLU A 313 -13.59 -59.56 -24.06
N GLN A 314 -13.66 -58.97 -25.23
CA GLN A 314 -13.85 -59.68 -26.50
C GLN A 314 -12.76 -60.71 -26.76
N ARG A 315 -11.49 -60.35 -26.52
CA ARG A 315 -10.38 -61.30 -26.65
C ARG A 315 -10.46 -62.44 -25.66
N ALA A 316 -10.79 -62.15 -24.39
CA ALA A 316 -10.95 -63.17 -23.38
C ALA A 316 -12.09 -64.14 -23.71
N ASP A 317 -13.23 -63.63 -24.19
CA ASP A 317 -14.37 -64.49 -24.62
C ASP A 317 -14.04 -65.31 -25.88
N TYR A 318 -13.31 -64.70 -26.85
CA TYR A 318 -12.82 -65.46 -28.00
C TYR A 318 -11.91 -66.62 -27.60
N ILE A 319 -10.96 -66.41 -26.70
CA ILE A 319 -10.05 -67.45 -26.20
C ILE A 319 -10.82 -68.54 -25.46
N ARG A 320 -11.81 -68.15 -24.66
CA ARG A 320 -12.67 -69.15 -23.92
C ARG A 320 -13.48 -69.98 -24.89
N THR A 321 -14.10 -69.34 -25.89
CA THR A 321 -14.89 -70.06 -26.91
C THR A 321 -14.02 -70.95 -27.77
N PHE A 322 -12.84 -70.46 -28.14
CA PHE A 322 -11.86 -71.24 -28.89
C PHE A 322 -11.38 -72.46 -28.07
N ALA A 323 -11.00 -72.30 -26.80
CA ALA A 323 -10.59 -73.35 -25.93
C ALA A 323 -11.71 -74.41 -25.71
N ALA A 324 -12.99 -73.98 -25.58
CA ALA A 324 -14.12 -74.86 -25.48
C ALA A 324 -14.34 -75.66 -26.78
N HIS A 325 -14.24 -75.03 -27.97
CA HIS A 325 -14.34 -75.75 -29.25
C HIS A 325 -13.20 -76.76 -29.44
N VAL A 326 -11.98 -76.37 -29.18
CA VAL A 326 -10.79 -77.23 -29.26
C VAL A 326 -10.95 -78.42 -28.30
N SER A 327 -11.44 -78.18 -27.06
CA SER A 327 -11.68 -79.27 -26.07
C SER A 327 -12.76 -80.20 -26.54
N HIS A 328 -13.80 -79.72 -27.24
CA HIS A 328 -14.89 -80.58 -27.75
C HIS A 328 -14.43 -81.39 -28.95
N GLU A 329 -13.62 -80.81 -29.86
CA GLU A 329 -13.06 -81.46 -31.05
C GLU A 329 -12.06 -82.57 -30.65
N PHE A 330 -11.30 -82.37 -29.55
CA PHE A 330 -10.38 -83.38 -29.05
C PHE A 330 -11.11 -84.54 -28.25
N LYS A 331 -12.33 -84.33 -27.76
CA LYS A 331 -13.11 -85.36 -27.07
C LYS A 331 -13.83 -86.29 -28.02
N THR A 332 -14.18 -85.85 -29.24
CA THR A 332 -14.97 -86.61 -30.20
C THR A 332 -14.20 -87.77 -30.86
N PRO A 333 -12.88 -87.71 -31.14
CA PRO A 333 -12.14 -88.85 -31.75
C PRO A 333 -11.68 -89.90 -30.74
N LEU A 334 -11.92 -89.74 -29.42
CA LEU A 334 -11.51 -90.69 -28.37
C LEU A 334 -12.71 -91.54 -27.77
N ALA A 335 -13.90 -91.45 -28.40
CA ALA A 335 -15.05 -92.30 -28.15
C ALA A 335 -15.30 -93.17 -29.41
#